data_351065585f13dc9000a5c86f431affc4
#
_entry.id   351065585f13dc9000a5c86f431affc4
#
_cell.length_a   1.000
_cell.length_b   1.000
_cell.length_c   1.000
_cell.angle_alpha   90.00
_cell.angle_beta   90.00
_cell.angle_gamma   90.00
#
_symmetry.space_group_name_H-M   'P 1'
#
loop_
_entity.id
_entity.type
_entity.pdbx_description
1 polymer ?
#
loop_
_entity_poly.entity_id
_entity_poly.type
_entity_poly.pdbx_seq_one_letter_code
_entity_poly.pdbx_strand_id
1 'polypeptide(L)'
;DACITAAALGAKIIEKHFTLSNNFSNFRDHKLSLNPADMKIMVKKIRKVEVQLGKYEKVIGKTEKKLIPLTRRSMIAKKSTNKNQLMTIYNTSFLRPQHKGSEIKNEILNKKKTMKKLNSKELIKNKFLF
;
A
#
# COMPACT_ATOMS: atom_id res chain seq x y z
N ASP A 1 13.25 2.01 -24.69
CA ASP A 1 12.41 2.43 -23.54
C ASP A 1 10.99 2.90 -23.95
N ALA A 2 10.81 3.49 -25.16
CA ALA A 2 9.49 3.94 -25.62
C ALA A 2 8.40 2.88 -25.55
N CYS A 3 8.69 1.65 -26.02
CA CYS A 3 7.75 0.52 -25.97
C CYS A 3 7.36 0.13 -24.54
N ILE A 4 8.31 0.21 -23.62
CA ILE A 4 8.10 -0.10 -22.19
C ILE A 4 7.20 0.97 -21.56
N THR A 5 7.49 2.24 -21.87
CA THR A 5 6.68 3.39 -21.42
C THR A 5 5.26 3.31 -22.00
N ALA A 6 5.11 2.99 -23.28
CA ALA A 6 3.81 2.81 -23.91
C ALA A 6 2.99 1.71 -23.21
N ALA A 7 3.60 0.57 -22.88
CA ALA A 7 2.95 -0.50 -22.13
C ALA A 7 2.52 -0.02 -20.72
N ALA A 8 3.37 0.76 -20.02
CA ALA A 8 3.03 1.35 -18.73
C ALA A 8 1.84 2.31 -18.81
N LEU A 9 1.70 3.02 -19.92
CA LEU A 9 0.57 3.91 -20.21
C LEU A 9 -0.68 3.18 -20.74
N GLY A 10 -0.64 1.85 -20.84
CA GLY A 10 -1.80 1.03 -21.18
C GLY A 10 -1.88 0.60 -22.63
N ALA A 11 -0.84 0.76 -23.45
CA ALA A 11 -0.80 0.21 -24.80
C ALA A 11 -0.98 -1.31 -24.76
N LYS A 12 -1.87 -1.83 -25.60
CA LYS A 12 -2.20 -3.26 -25.68
C LYS A 12 -1.43 -3.97 -26.78
N ILE A 13 -0.98 -3.24 -27.76
CA ILE A 13 -0.23 -3.74 -28.91
C ILE A 13 1.01 -2.88 -29.09
N ILE A 14 2.16 -3.52 -29.25
CA ILE A 14 3.44 -2.89 -29.55
C ILE A 14 3.94 -3.44 -30.87
N GLU A 15 4.06 -2.58 -31.87
CA GLU A 15 4.70 -2.91 -33.15
C GLU A 15 6.15 -2.45 -33.11
N LYS A 16 7.07 -3.30 -33.58
CA LYS A 16 8.49 -3.00 -33.61
C LYS A 16 9.19 -3.74 -34.74
N HIS A 17 10.04 -3.04 -35.48
CA HIS A 17 10.90 -3.65 -36.49
C HIS A 17 11.82 -4.69 -35.86
N PHE A 18 11.98 -5.81 -36.53
CA PHE A 18 12.78 -6.94 -36.07
C PHE A 18 13.78 -7.37 -37.15
N THR A 19 14.99 -7.75 -36.76
CA THR A 19 16.02 -8.28 -37.60
C THR A 19 16.78 -9.42 -36.93
N LEU A 20 17.36 -10.32 -37.72
CA LEU A 20 18.25 -11.35 -37.16
C LEU A 20 19.60 -10.77 -36.71
N SER A 21 20.06 -9.71 -37.39
CA SER A 21 21.30 -8.98 -37.05
C SER A 21 21.17 -7.52 -37.47
N ASN A 22 21.59 -6.60 -36.60
CA ASN A 22 21.60 -5.17 -36.93
C ASN A 22 22.61 -4.81 -38.04
N ASN A 23 23.60 -5.66 -38.24
CA ASN A 23 24.64 -5.52 -39.28
C ASN A 23 24.36 -6.41 -40.50
N PHE A 24 23.13 -6.91 -40.67
CA PHE A 24 22.77 -7.79 -41.76
C PHE A 24 23.02 -7.13 -43.14
N SER A 25 22.62 -5.89 -43.29
CA SER A 25 22.97 -5.07 -44.45
C SER A 25 22.80 -3.59 -44.15
N ASN A 26 23.34 -2.73 -45.04
CA ASN A 26 23.07 -1.28 -44.98
C ASN A 26 21.76 -0.88 -45.65
N PHE A 27 21.00 -1.85 -46.16
CA PHE A 27 19.73 -1.62 -46.83
C PHE A 27 18.59 -1.70 -45.81
N ARG A 28 17.68 -0.73 -45.86
CA ARG A 28 16.50 -0.64 -44.99
C ARG A 28 16.82 -0.49 -43.48
N ASP A 29 15.92 -0.98 -42.64
CA ASP A 29 15.82 -0.62 -41.21
C ASP A 29 16.55 -1.59 -40.27
N HIS A 30 17.50 -2.40 -40.77
CA HIS A 30 18.21 -3.36 -39.90
C HIS A 30 18.87 -2.70 -38.70
N LYS A 31 19.48 -1.51 -38.90
CA LYS A 31 20.15 -0.76 -37.82
C LYS A 31 19.18 -0.25 -36.75
N LEU A 32 17.90 0.01 -37.09
CA LEU A 32 16.86 0.50 -36.21
C LEU A 32 16.03 -0.61 -35.56
N SER A 33 16.16 -1.84 -36.07
CA SER A 33 15.40 -3.00 -35.65
C SER A 33 15.92 -3.57 -34.35
N LEU A 34 15.09 -4.29 -33.63
CA LEU A 34 15.53 -5.13 -32.53
C LEU A 34 16.02 -6.48 -33.08
N ASN A 35 17.17 -6.91 -32.61
CA ASN A 35 17.64 -8.27 -32.80
C ASN A 35 16.98 -9.22 -31.77
N PRO A 36 17.16 -10.57 -31.87
CA PRO A 36 16.53 -11.51 -30.95
C PRO A 36 16.85 -11.27 -29.48
N ALA A 37 18.08 -10.86 -29.14
CA ALA A 37 18.49 -10.59 -27.77
C ALA A 37 17.78 -9.34 -27.21
N ASP A 38 17.77 -8.25 -27.96
CA ASP A 38 17.13 -6.99 -27.59
C ASP A 38 15.61 -7.14 -27.50
N MET A 39 14.99 -7.90 -28.42
CA MET A 39 13.56 -8.22 -28.38
C MET A 39 13.22 -8.97 -27.09
N LYS A 40 14.01 -9.98 -26.73
CA LYS A 40 13.83 -10.73 -25.48
C LYS A 40 13.92 -9.82 -24.24
N ILE A 41 14.89 -8.90 -24.23
CA ILE A 41 15.05 -7.93 -23.14
C ILE A 41 13.82 -7.00 -23.07
N MET A 42 13.38 -6.47 -24.18
CA MET A 42 12.20 -5.59 -24.25
C MET A 42 10.96 -6.30 -23.71
N VAL A 43 10.66 -7.50 -24.19
CA VAL A 43 9.51 -8.30 -23.73
C VAL A 43 9.60 -8.54 -22.21
N LYS A 44 10.78 -8.96 -21.71
CA LYS A 44 10.99 -9.17 -20.26
C LYS A 44 10.73 -7.91 -19.44
N LYS A 45 11.17 -6.74 -19.92
CA LYS A 45 10.92 -5.45 -19.27
C LYS A 45 9.43 -5.09 -19.26
N ILE A 46 8.72 -5.30 -20.38
CA ILE A 46 7.27 -5.07 -20.46
C ILE A 46 6.53 -5.96 -19.46
N ARG A 47 6.82 -7.27 -19.42
CA ARG A 47 6.20 -8.19 -18.44
C ARG A 47 6.47 -7.79 -16.99
N LYS A 48 7.68 -7.26 -16.72
CA LYS A 48 8.01 -6.72 -15.39
C LYS A 48 7.15 -5.49 -15.04
N VAL A 49 6.95 -4.57 -15.99
CA VAL A 49 6.10 -3.40 -15.81
C VAL A 49 4.64 -3.81 -15.52
N GLU A 50 4.08 -4.78 -16.27
CA GLU A 50 2.73 -5.29 -16.03
C GLU A 50 2.56 -5.82 -14.60
N VAL A 51 3.55 -6.53 -14.07
CA VAL A 51 3.54 -7.00 -12.67
C VAL A 51 3.64 -5.83 -11.69
N GLN A 52 4.48 -4.82 -11.98
CA GLN A 52 4.66 -3.65 -11.11
C GLN A 52 3.44 -2.74 -11.05
N LEU A 53 2.68 -2.62 -12.14
CA LEU A 53 1.43 -1.87 -12.17
C LEU A 53 0.37 -2.48 -11.24
N GLY A 54 0.42 -3.80 -11.03
CA GLY A 54 -0.47 -4.49 -10.11
C GLY A 54 -1.94 -4.35 -10.48
N LYS A 55 -2.76 -4.18 -9.45
CA LYS A 55 -4.21 -3.97 -9.59
C LYS A 55 -4.58 -2.59 -9.06
N TYR A 56 -5.58 -1.96 -9.66
CA TYR A 56 -6.16 -0.70 -9.19
C TYR A 56 -7.02 -0.91 -7.93
N GLU A 57 -6.48 -1.63 -6.97
CA GLU A 57 -7.14 -1.95 -5.70
C GLU A 57 -6.10 -2.01 -4.59
N LYS A 58 -6.32 -1.25 -3.51
CA LYS A 58 -5.44 -1.30 -2.35
C LYS A 58 -5.85 -2.44 -1.42
N VAL A 59 -5.17 -3.56 -1.51
CA VAL A 59 -5.33 -4.70 -0.61
C VAL A 59 -4.11 -4.87 0.28
N ILE A 60 -4.35 -5.29 1.53
CA ILE A 60 -3.26 -5.59 2.46
C ILE A 60 -2.67 -6.96 2.08
N GLY A 61 -1.40 -6.98 1.70
CA GLY A 61 -0.69 -8.20 1.35
C GLY A 61 -0.51 -9.17 2.53
N LYS A 62 -0.24 -10.44 2.22
CA LYS A 62 -0.04 -11.48 3.26
C LYS A 62 1.07 -11.11 4.26
N THR A 63 2.17 -10.53 3.78
CA THR A 63 3.29 -10.09 4.62
C THR A 63 2.91 -8.90 5.48
N GLU A 64 2.20 -7.93 4.91
CA GLU A 64 1.73 -6.74 5.64
C GLU A 64 0.75 -7.09 6.76
N LYS A 65 -0.14 -8.09 6.54
CA LYS A 65 -1.06 -8.56 7.59
C LYS A 65 -0.34 -8.97 8.87
N LYS A 66 0.83 -9.60 8.75
CA LYS A 66 1.65 -10.01 9.91
C LYS A 66 2.24 -8.81 10.67
N LEU A 67 2.47 -7.69 9.99
CA LEU A 67 3.04 -6.47 10.57
C LEU A 67 1.99 -5.54 11.20
N ILE A 68 0.70 -5.74 10.90
CA ILE A 68 -0.38 -4.89 11.42
C ILE A 68 -0.28 -4.67 12.94
N PRO A 69 -0.13 -5.70 13.79
CA PRO A 69 -0.07 -5.49 15.24
C PRO A 69 1.10 -4.59 15.67
N LEU A 70 2.21 -4.63 14.95
CA LEU A 70 3.41 -3.84 15.28
C LEU A 70 3.33 -2.41 14.75
N THR A 71 2.74 -2.22 13.57
CA THR A 71 2.78 -0.94 12.84
C THR A 71 1.59 -0.04 13.15
N ARG A 72 0.41 -0.61 13.42
CA ARG A 72 -0.78 0.16 13.78
C ARG A 72 -0.73 0.61 15.24
N ARG A 73 -1.57 1.58 15.57
CA ARG A 73 -1.63 2.18 16.91
C ARG A 73 -2.86 1.69 17.66
N SER A 74 -2.73 1.61 18.98
CA SER A 74 -3.85 1.49 19.94
C SER A 74 -4.28 2.85 20.41
N MET A 75 -5.54 2.97 20.83
CA MET A 75 -6.01 4.10 21.61
C MET A 75 -5.63 3.92 23.09
N ILE A 76 -5.13 4.99 23.69
CA ILE A 76 -4.82 5.06 25.13
C ILE A 76 -5.43 6.32 25.73
N ALA A 77 -5.71 6.29 27.03
CA ALA A 77 -6.06 7.46 27.79
C ALA A 77 -4.83 8.39 27.93
N LYS A 78 -4.90 9.60 27.39
CA LYS A 78 -3.83 10.61 27.48
C LYS A 78 -3.67 11.11 28.93
N LYS A 79 -4.75 11.18 29.66
CA LYS A 79 -4.86 11.56 31.06
C LYS A 79 -5.92 10.71 31.75
N SER A 80 -5.95 10.73 33.08
CA SER A 80 -7.04 10.07 33.83
C SER A 80 -8.39 10.58 33.36
N THR A 81 -9.31 9.65 33.08
CA THR A 81 -10.62 9.92 32.50
C THR A 81 -11.67 9.24 33.34
N ASN A 82 -12.66 9.99 33.78
CA ASN A 82 -13.74 9.48 34.65
C ASN A 82 -14.72 8.59 33.88
N LYS A 83 -15.48 7.76 34.62
CA LYS A 83 -16.61 7.02 34.07
C LYS A 83 -17.61 8.00 33.44
N ASN A 84 -18.26 7.58 32.35
CA ASN A 84 -19.21 8.37 31.56
C ASN A 84 -18.61 9.61 30.86
N GLN A 85 -17.31 9.75 30.86
CA GLN A 85 -16.65 10.84 30.16
C GLN A 85 -16.53 10.55 28.67
N LEU A 86 -16.85 11.55 27.85
CA LEU A 86 -16.75 11.47 26.39
C LEU A 86 -15.26 11.34 25.98
N MET A 87 -14.99 10.43 25.03
CA MET A 87 -13.65 10.28 24.45
C MET A 87 -13.44 11.34 23.38
N THR A 88 -12.41 12.14 23.55
CA THR A 88 -12.04 13.26 22.67
C THR A 88 -10.55 13.22 22.35
N ILE A 89 -10.11 14.02 21.40
CA ILE A 89 -8.68 14.20 21.10
C ILE A 89 -7.89 14.79 22.27
N TYR A 90 -8.54 15.42 23.23
CA TYR A 90 -7.89 16.02 24.41
C TYR A 90 -7.57 15.01 25.51
N ASN A 91 -8.34 13.91 25.59
CA ASN A 91 -8.15 12.87 26.61
C ASN A 91 -7.72 11.51 26.01
N THR A 92 -7.56 11.42 24.68
CA THR A 92 -7.14 10.22 23.95
C THR A 92 -5.81 10.46 23.25
N SER A 93 -4.95 9.45 23.21
CA SER A 93 -3.73 9.43 22.43
C SER A 93 -3.59 8.09 21.71
N PHE A 94 -2.64 8.00 20.76
CA PHE A 94 -2.48 6.85 19.89
C PHE A 94 -1.03 6.40 19.88
N LEU A 95 -0.76 5.23 20.43
CA LEU A 95 0.60 4.66 20.53
C LEU A 95 0.68 3.27 19.89
N ARG A 96 1.83 2.93 19.34
CA ARG A 96 2.18 1.56 18.91
C ARG A 96 2.64 0.76 20.15
N PRO A 97 2.47 -0.56 20.12
CA PRO A 97 1.83 -1.40 19.09
C PRO A 97 0.29 -1.41 19.17
N GLN A 98 -0.35 -2.05 18.19
CA GLN A 98 -1.79 -2.28 18.25
C GLN A 98 -2.12 -3.48 19.14
N HIS A 99 -2.92 -3.24 20.18
CA HIS A 99 -3.46 -4.28 21.04
C HIS A 99 -4.89 -4.63 20.62
N LYS A 100 -5.23 -5.94 20.65
CA LYS A 100 -6.58 -6.44 20.32
C LYS A 100 -7.64 -5.77 21.20
N GLY A 101 -8.67 -5.28 20.55
CA GLY A 101 -9.78 -4.56 21.19
C GLY A 101 -9.51 -3.10 21.53
N SER A 102 -8.36 -2.55 21.09
CA SER A 102 -7.99 -1.14 21.25
C SER A 102 -7.66 -0.48 19.91
N GLU A 103 -8.25 -1.02 18.84
CA GLU A 103 -8.11 -0.51 17.49
C GLU A 103 -8.74 0.88 17.38
N ILE A 104 -8.11 1.75 16.60
CA ILE A 104 -8.62 3.09 16.31
C ILE A 104 -9.85 2.97 15.42
N LYS A 105 -10.97 3.52 15.89
CA LYS A 105 -12.21 3.66 15.13
C LYS A 105 -12.65 5.10 15.16
N ASN A 106 -12.88 5.69 13.99
CA ASN A 106 -13.32 7.08 13.88
C ASN A 106 -14.64 7.37 14.63
N GLU A 107 -15.46 6.33 14.80
CA GLU A 107 -16.74 6.39 15.51
C GLU A 107 -16.61 6.58 17.03
N ILE A 108 -15.41 6.42 17.59
CA ILE A 108 -15.20 6.48 19.05
C ILE A 108 -15.03 7.92 19.53
N LEU A 109 -14.21 8.69 18.80
CA LEU A 109 -13.93 10.07 19.19
C LEU A 109 -15.18 10.95 19.03
N ASN A 110 -15.50 11.71 20.07
CA ASN A 110 -16.65 12.60 20.16
C ASN A 110 -18.03 11.92 20.07
N LYS A 111 -18.09 10.57 20.14
CA LYS A 111 -19.34 9.81 20.06
C LYS A 111 -19.51 8.80 21.20
N LYS A 112 -18.42 8.30 21.76
CA LYS A 112 -18.45 7.24 22.78
C LYS A 112 -17.99 7.75 24.14
N LYS A 113 -18.60 7.25 25.19
CA LYS A 113 -18.25 7.52 26.59
C LYS A 113 -17.63 6.28 27.23
N THR A 114 -16.82 6.48 28.29
CA THR A 114 -16.21 5.38 29.02
C THR A 114 -17.21 4.74 29.99
N MET A 115 -17.22 3.41 30.07
CA MET A 115 -18.01 2.66 31.07
C MET A 115 -17.33 2.62 32.45
N LYS A 116 -16.04 2.91 32.53
CA LYS A 116 -15.27 2.90 33.77
C LYS A 116 -14.27 4.05 33.80
N LYS A 117 -13.70 4.31 35.01
CA LYS A 117 -12.53 5.19 35.11
C LYS A 117 -11.35 4.56 34.38
N LEU A 118 -10.59 5.37 33.65
CA LEU A 118 -9.33 5.01 32.98
C LEU A 118 -8.20 5.81 33.59
N ASN A 119 -7.09 5.15 33.88
CA ASN A 119 -5.86 5.81 34.31
C ASN A 119 -5.08 6.38 33.12
N SER A 120 -4.22 7.34 33.35
CA SER A 120 -3.31 7.85 32.32
C SER A 120 -2.48 6.69 31.71
N LYS A 121 -2.34 6.70 30.39
CA LYS A 121 -1.67 5.65 29.58
C LYS A 121 -2.39 4.29 29.54
N GLU A 122 -3.55 4.14 30.15
CA GLU A 122 -4.34 2.90 30.07
C GLU A 122 -4.90 2.70 28.67
N LEU A 123 -4.90 1.43 28.19
CA LEU A 123 -5.49 1.06 26.90
C LEU A 123 -7.00 1.28 26.91
N ILE A 124 -7.50 1.98 25.91
CA ILE A 124 -8.94 2.17 25.70
C ILE A 124 -9.42 1.00 24.88
N LYS A 125 -10.05 0.02 25.54
CA LYS A 125 -10.63 -1.14 24.86
C LYS A 125 -12.06 -0.82 24.42
N ASN A 126 -12.40 -1.20 23.19
CA ASN A 126 -13.73 -0.93 22.61
C ASN A 126 -14.88 -1.46 23.47
N LYS A 127 -14.69 -2.57 24.21
CA LYS A 127 -15.67 -3.13 25.16
C LYS A 127 -15.96 -2.25 26.38
N PHE A 128 -15.17 -1.21 26.63
CA PHE A 128 -15.36 -0.27 27.74
C PHE A 128 -15.99 1.06 27.28
N LEU A 129 -16.51 1.10 26.06
CA LEU A 129 -17.13 2.28 25.46
C LEU A 129 -18.59 1.99 25.08
N PHE A 130 -19.45 3.00 25.22
CA PHE A 130 -20.87 2.94 24.83
C PHE A 130 -21.31 4.22 24.13
#